data_fc7d48e6772507426961234708326233
#
_entry.id   fc7d48e6772507426961234708326233
#
_cell.length_a   1.000
_cell.length_b   1.000
_cell.length_c   1.000
_cell.angle_alpha   90.00
_cell.angle_beta   90.00
_cell.angle_gamma   90.00
#
_symmetry.space_group_name_H-M   'P 1'
#
loop_
_entity.id
_entity.type
_entity.pdbx_description
1 polymer ?
#
loop_
_entity_poly.entity_id
_entity_poly.type
_entity_poly.pdbx_seq_one_letter_code
_entity_poly.pdbx_strand_id
1 'polypeptide(L)'
;MTRPEPAPDRQDLSHWHGRANEAARSVTTLFGRRLLFLPGTHLGAVQWPPPSWRRDPKGALPGSWHYWWQAHYVDCLVDAGRRELGYGATPAARFNGPEHPSAGRLASRLVTGIRLRNAFTFVNSYYDDMAWLALATHRLDKLAEETRRPGRGRNARVRKSLTLQFEAACTADLGGGAFWSKARDFKNTPATAPVALYFARTGSPGKAQALLDWLGATLFDPDQGLYLDGARLNAAGEVVLERAVYTYNQGPVLGALLEQGGEANLARAAVVVEAVDQLLTVPAPTGAQTPGEGRVLRCEGTGDGGLFTGILCRYLALAAADVRLSPQTRSTAATLVADTAGAFWAGRRPAEAGQAAGRNGASIFSVHAAKPARETCPAGTAVELSTQLQAWMALEAAATLPDSAGN
;
A
#
# COMPACT_ATOMS: atom_id res chain seq x y z
N MET A 1 4.90 -16.33 -45.43
CA MET A 1 3.66 -16.24 -44.63
C MET A 1 3.94 -16.86 -43.28
N THR A 2 4.40 -16.04 -42.33
CA THR A 2 4.62 -16.43 -40.93
C THR A 2 3.27 -16.42 -40.21
N ARG A 3 2.93 -17.53 -39.54
CA ARG A 3 1.76 -17.65 -38.69
C ARG A 3 1.86 -16.59 -37.58
N PRO A 4 0.78 -15.86 -37.26
CA PRO A 4 0.79 -15.00 -36.09
C PRO A 4 0.95 -15.86 -34.83
N GLU A 5 1.84 -15.45 -33.92
CA GLU A 5 1.96 -16.03 -32.59
C GLU A 5 0.62 -15.96 -31.85
N PRO A 6 0.27 -16.96 -31.07
CA PRO A 6 -0.97 -16.96 -30.32
C PRO A 6 -0.92 -15.86 -29.29
N ALA A 7 -2.01 -15.09 -29.12
CA ALA A 7 -2.21 -14.11 -28.09
C ALA A 7 -1.95 -14.74 -26.69
N PRO A 8 -1.25 -14.05 -25.79
CA PRO A 8 -1.00 -14.56 -24.45
C PRO A 8 -2.32 -14.82 -23.73
N ASP A 9 -2.32 -15.90 -23.02
CA ASP A 9 -3.48 -16.60 -22.52
C ASP A 9 -4.19 -15.77 -21.44
N ARG A 10 -5.50 -15.56 -21.56
CA ARG A 10 -6.39 -15.03 -20.49
C ARG A 10 -6.27 -15.81 -19.16
N GLN A 11 -5.54 -16.93 -19.15
CA GLN A 11 -5.22 -17.73 -17.96
C GLN A 11 -4.30 -17.00 -16.98
N ASP A 12 -3.41 -16.09 -17.43
CA ASP A 12 -2.42 -15.45 -16.57
C ASP A 12 -3.04 -14.40 -15.63
N LEU A 13 -3.95 -13.57 -16.11
CA LEU A 13 -4.67 -12.61 -15.26
C LEU A 13 -5.64 -13.31 -14.29
N SER A 14 -6.30 -14.38 -14.71
CA SER A 14 -7.15 -15.18 -13.83
C SER A 14 -6.37 -15.76 -12.66
N HIS A 15 -5.10 -16.05 -12.87
CA HIS A 15 -4.17 -16.56 -11.87
C HIS A 15 -3.82 -15.51 -10.78
N TRP A 16 -3.47 -14.26 -11.17
CA TRP A 16 -3.20 -13.18 -10.20
C TRP A 16 -4.45 -12.79 -9.41
N HIS A 17 -5.61 -12.75 -10.06
CA HIS A 17 -6.89 -12.49 -9.38
C HIS A 17 -7.21 -13.55 -8.32
N GLY A 18 -6.97 -14.83 -8.62
CA GLY A 18 -7.14 -15.94 -7.67
C GLY A 18 -6.21 -15.80 -6.46
N ARG A 19 -4.93 -15.46 -6.68
CA ARG A 19 -3.92 -15.25 -5.64
C ARG A 19 -4.25 -14.04 -4.76
N ALA A 20 -4.66 -12.93 -5.35
CA ALA A 20 -5.09 -11.73 -4.62
C ALA A 20 -6.37 -12.00 -3.79
N ASN A 21 -7.31 -12.81 -4.31
CA ASN A 21 -8.49 -13.26 -3.55
C ASN A 21 -8.11 -14.10 -2.33
N GLU A 22 -7.14 -15.01 -2.47
CA GLU A 22 -6.65 -15.83 -1.36
C GLU A 22 -5.98 -14.96 -0.29
N ALA A 23 -5.13 -13.99 -0.68
CA ALA A 23 -4.52 -13.05 0.24
C ALA A 23 -5.58 -12.21 0.99
N ALA A 24 -6.55 -11.66 0.26
CA ALA A 24 -7.66 -10.90 0.83
C ALA A 24 -8.44 -11.72 1.87
N ARG A 25 -8.79 -12.97 1.55
CA ARG A 25 -9.46 -13.89 2.50
C ARG A 25 -8.58 -14.18 3.72
N SER A 26 -7.31 -14.49 3.50
CA SER A 26 -6.36 -14.82 4.56
C SER A 26 -6.24 -13.67 5.57
N VAL A 27 -5.94 -12.47 5.10
CA VAL A 27 -5.82 -11.28 5.96
C VAL A 27 -7.14 -10.98 6.68
N THR A 28 -8.25 -10.96 5.95
CA THR A 28 -9.56 -10.65 6.54
C THR A 28 -9.98 -11.68 7.58
N THR A 29 -9.69 -12.96 7.33
CA THR A 29 -10.02 -14.07 8.24
C THR A 29 -9.17 -14.07 9.50
N LEU A 30 -7.85 -13.85 9.36
CA LEU A 30 -6.92 -13.95 10.47
C LEU A 30 -6.93 -12.68 11.34
N PHE A 31 -7.00 -11.50 10.73
CA PHE A 31 -6.85 -10.22 11.42
C PHE A 31 -8.16 -9.43 11.57
N GLY A 32 -9.16 -9.65 10.71
CA GLY A 32 -10.40 -8.89 10.72
C GLY A 32 -11.23 -9.09 11.99
N ARG A 33 -11.64 -8.00 12.66
CA ARG A 33 -12.44 -8.00 13.88
C ARG A 33 -13.48 -6.90 13.87
N ARG A 34 -14.54 -7.06 14.66
CA ARG A 34 -15.42 -5.93 15.02
C ARG A 34 -14.81 -5.18 16.20
N LEU A 35 -14.89 -3.85 16.17
CA LEU A 35 -14.52 -3.03 17.32
C LEU A 35 -15.51 -3.31 18.47
N LEU A 36 -15.03 -3.86 19.59
CA LEU A 36 -15.86 -4.20 20.77
C LEU A 36 -17.18 -4.89 20.40
N PHE A 37 -17.14 -5.78 19.41
CA PHE A 37 -18.30 -6.50 18.87
C PHE A 37 -19.40 -5.63 18.23
N LEU A 38 -19.18 -4.31 18.09
CA LEU A 38 -20.16 -3.36 17.54
C LEU A 38 -20.52 -3.72 16.08
N PRO A 39 -21.82 -3.90 15.76
CA PRO A 39 -22.25 -4.12 14.39
C PRO A 39 -21.88 -2.93 13.49
N GLY A 40 -21.58 -3.21 12.22
CA GLY A 40 -21.23 -2.16 11.26
C GLY A 40 -19.81 -1.61 11.39
N THR A 41 -18.97 -2.17 12.28
CA THR A 41 -17.54 -1.86 12.39
C THR A 41 -16.67 -2.98 11.84
N HIS A 42 -15.44 -2.65 11.49
CA HIS A 42 -14.36 -3.56 11.17
C HIS A 42 -13.03 -2.91 11.55
N LEU A 43 -12.06 -3.68 12.02
CA LEU A 43 -10.67 -3.29 12.25
C LEU A 43 -9.75 -4.49 12.03
N GLY A 44 -8.50 -4.23 11.64
CA GLY A 44 -7.44 -5.23 11.63
C GLY A 44 -6.81 -5.35 13.02
N ALA A 45 -6.72 -6.56 13.57
CA ALA A 45 -5.84 -6.80 14.72
C ALA A 45 -4.38 -6.60 14.28
N VAL A 46 -3.55 -6.07 15.18
CA VAL A 46 -2.14 -5.80 14.88
C VAL A 46 -1.35 -7.08 14.62
N GLN A 47 -1.67 -8.15 15.34
CA GLN A 47 -1.02 -9.45 15.19
C GLN A 47 -2.01 -10.62 15.25
N TRP A 48 -1.58 -11.75 14.69
CA TRP A 48 -2.26 -13.03 14.76
C TRP A 48 -1.26 -14.15 15.08
N PRO A 49 -1.57 -15.10 16.03
CA PRO A 49 -2.72 -15.07 16.93
C PRO A 49 -2.69 -13.83 17.84
N PRO A 50 -3.85 -13.36 18.31
CA PRO A 50 -3.88 -12.25 19.25
C PRO A 50 -3.17 -12.63 20.54
N PRO A 51 -2.52 -11.66 21.23
CA PRO A 51 -1.95 -11.90 22.55
C PRO A 51 -3.02 -12.47 23.47
N SER A 52 -2.66 -13.44 24.31
CA SER A 52 -3.60 -13.97 25.30
C SER A 52 -3.90 -12.87 26.33
N TRP A 53 -5.14 -12.40 26.39
CA TRP A 53 -5.59 -11.40 27.35
C TRP A 53 -5.40 -11.82 28.83
N ARG A 54 -5.25 -13.13 29.08
CA ARG A 54 -4.91 -13.69 30.40
C ARG A 54 -3.46 -13.38 30.82
N ARG A 55 -2.56 -13.10 29.89
CA ARG A 55 -1.16 -12.77 30.16
C ARG A 55 -0.91 -11.26 30.21
N ASP A 56 -1.76 -10.48 29.57
CA ASP A 56 -1.69 -9.02 29.55
C ASP A 56 -3.11 -8.43 29.67
N PRO A 57 -3.60 -8.19 30.92
CA PRO A 57 -4.90 -7.55 31.13
C PRO A 57 -4.96 -6.14 30.53
N LYS A 58 -3.80 -5.47 30.32
CA LYS A 58 -3.72 -4.17 29.64
C LYS A 58 -3.84 -4.32 28.12
N GLY A 59 -3.55 -5.49 27.57
CA GLY A 59 -3.77 -5.82 26.14
C GLY A 59 -5.25 -6.10 25.79
N ALA A 60 -6.13 -6.21 26.78
CA ALA A 60 -7.59 -6.26 26.57
C ALA A 60 -8.16 -4.86 26.22
N LEU A 61 -7.55 -3.80 26.70
CA LEU A 61 -7.71 -2.46 26.14
C LEU A 61 -6.82 -2.39 24.90
N PRO A 62 -7.34 -1.91 23.77
CA PRO A 62 -6.65 -1.99 22.52
C PRO A 62 -5.30 -1.27 22.62
N GLY A 63 -4.21 -2.03 22.68
CA GLY A 63 -2.84 -1.56 22.51
C GLY A 63 -2.66 -0.74 21.24
N SER A 64 -1.45 -0.46 20.84
CA SER A 64 -1.16 0.18 19.56
C SER A 64 -1.97 -0.49 18.45
N TRP A 65 -2.77 0.27 17.75
CA TRP A 65 -3.66 -0.26 16.70
C TRP A 65 -3.19 0.18 15.31
N HIS A 66 -2.10 0.92 15.26
CA HIS A 66 -1.42 1.41 14.09
C HIS A 66 -2.38 1.99 13.05
N TYR A 67 -2.73 3.27 13.22
CA TYR A 67 -3.70 3.98 12.38
C TYR A 67 -3.41 3.82 10.88
N TRP A 68 -2.18 4.00 10.45
CA TRP A 68 -1.83 3.93 9.04
C TRP A 68 -1.85 2.51 8.47
N TRP A 69 -1.64 1.45 9.29
CA TRP A 69 -1.88 0.06 8.84
C TRP A 69 -3.36 -0.15 8.50
N GLN A 70 -4.28 0.44 9.29
CA GLN A 70 -5.70 0.38 8.98
C GLN A 70 -6.03 1.15 7.70
N ALA A 71 -5.37 2.29 7.43
CA ALA A 71 -5.54 3.02 6.19
C ALA A 71 -5.13 2.18 4.97
N HIS A 72 -4.00 1.48 5.04
CA HIS A 72 -3.58 0.54 3.99
C HIS A 72 -4.51 -0.68 3.89
N TYR A 73 -5.09 -1.13 4.98
CA TYR A 73 -6.12 -2.19 4.94
C TYR A 73 -7.40 -1.70 4.23
N VAL A 74 -7.83 -0.45 4.45
CA VAL A 74 -8.92 0.15 3.64
C VAL A 74 -8.56 0.10 2.16
N ASP A 75 -7.34 0.48 1.82
CA ASP A 75 -6.87 0.58 0.45
C ASP A 75 -6.79 -0.80 -0.24
N CYS A 76 -6.32 -1.85 0.45
CA CYS A 76 -6.37 -3.23 -0.03
C CYS A 76 -7.82 -3.72 -0.28
N LEU A 77 -8.75 -3.36 0.61
CA LEU A 77 -10.16 -3.68 0.41
C LEU A 77 -10.77 -2.93 -0.78
N VAL A 78 -10.28 -1.73 -1.10
CA VAL A 78 -10.67 -1.02 -2.34
C VAL A 78 -10.15 -1.76 -3.57
N ASP A 79 -8.92 -2.26 -3.55
CA ASP A 79 -8.35 -3.06 -4.65
C ASP A 79 -9.19 -4.33 -4.89
N ALA A 80 -9.49 -5.08 -3.82
CA ALA A 80 -10.39 -6.23 -3.90
C ALA A 80 -11.78 -5.85 -4.44
N GLY A 81 -12.32 -4.69 -4.03
CA GLY A 81 -13.59 -4.19 -4.53
C GLY A 81 -13.58 -3.84 -6.03
N ARG A 82 -12.46 -3.36 -6.56
CA ARG A 82 -12.27 -3.14 -8.00
C ARG A 82 -12.26 -4.46 -8.77
N ARG A 83 -11.62 -5.50 -8.23
CA ARG A 83 -11.68 -6.85 -8.82
C ARG A 83 -13.11 -7.41 -8.78
N GLU A 84 -13.85 -7.26 -7.66
CA GLU A 84 -15.27 -7.64 -7.60
C GLU A 84 -16.09 -6.90 -8.67
N LEU A 85 -15.81 -5.61 -8.91
CA LEU A 85 -16.46 -4.82 -9.95
C LEU A 85 -16.14 -5.35 -11.36
N GLY A 86 -14.89 -5.70 -11.63
CA GLY A 86 -14.47 -6.30 -12.91
C GLY A 86 -15.20 -7.60 -13.23
N TYR A 87 -15.67 -8.32 -12.20
CA TYR A 87 -16.52 -9.51 -12.34
C TYR A 87 -18.03 -9.19 -12.17
N GLY A 88 -18.45 -7.97 -12.42
CA GLY A 88 -19.85 -7.53 -12.42
C GLY A 88 -20.45 -7.25 -11.05
N ALA A 89 -19.63 -7.13 -9.99
CA ALA A 89 -20.05 -6.83 -8.62
C ALA A 89 -21.15 -7.75 -8.05
N THR A 90 -21.26 -8.97 -8.56
CA THR A 90 -22.24 -9.98 -8.10
C THR A 90 -21.83 -10.58 -6.73
N PRO A 91 -22.76 -11.21 -5.98
CA PRO A 91 -22.40 -11.95 -4.78
C PRO A 91 -21.33 -13.01 -5.01
N ALA A 92 -21.35 -13.71 -6.16
CA ALA A 92 -20.38 -14.73 -6.52
C ALA A 92 -18.95 -14.15 -6.78
N ALA A 93 -18.85 -12.89 -7.17
CA ALA A 93 -17.58 -12.21 -7.39
C ALA A 93 -16.86 -11.80 -6.09
N ARG A 94 -17.50 -11.90 -4.93
CA ARG A 94 -16.90 -11.48 -3.66
C ARG A 94 -15.72 -12.36 -3.28
N PHE A 95 -14.62 -11.75 -2.91
CA PHE A 95 -13.38 -12.46 -2.57
C PHE A 95 -13.54 -13.46 -1.40
N ASN A 96 -14.49 -13.22 -0.51
CA ASN A 96 -14.77 -14.03 0.69
C ASN A 96 -16.05 -14.89 0.58
N GLY A 97 -16.65 -14.95 -0.61
CA GLY A 97 -17.85 -15.75 -0.90
C GLY A 97 -19.16 -14.96 -0.82
N PRO A 98 -20.24 -15.51 -1.43
CA PRO A 98 -21.50 -14.81 -1.65
C PRO A 98 -22.23 -14.37 -0.37
N GLU A 99 -22.06 -15.10 0.73
CA GLU A 99 -22.71 -14.82 2.01
C GLU A 99 -22.04 -13.69 2.81
N HIS A 100 -20.85 -13.26 2.39
CA HIS A 100 -20.09 -12.24 3.08
C HIS A 100 -20.34 -10.84 2.49
N PRO A 101 -20.04 -9.75 3.20
CA PRO A 101 -20.13 -8.40 2.64
C PRO A 101 -19.14 -8.23 1.49
N SER A 102 -19.49 -7.39 0.49
CA SER A 102 -18.52 -6.97 -0.54
C SER A 102 -17.33 -6.24 0.08
N ALA A 103 -16.19 -6.26 -0.61
CA ALA A 103 -14.97 -5.59 -0.17
C ALA A 103 -15.21 -4.08 0.10
N GLY A 104 -15.92 -3.37 -0.77
CA GLY A 104 -16.27 -1.96 -0.57
C GLY A 104 -17.15 -1.72 0.68
N ARG A 105 -18.06 -2.65 1.01
CA ARG A 105 -18.84 -2.58 2.26
C ARG A 105 -17.96 -2.82 3.48
N LEU A 106 -17.01 -3.74 3.38
CA LEU A 106 -16.07 -4.02 4.46
C LEU A 106 -15.12 -2.84 4.68
N ALA A 107 -14.61 -2.20 3.60
CA ALA A 107 -13.83 -0.97 3.66
C ALA A 107 -14.60 0.17 4.36
N SER A 108 -15.88 0.35 4.04
CA SER A 108 -16.73 1.35 4.71
C SER A 108 -16.90 1.07 6.21
N ARG A 109 -17.00 -0.21 6.61
CA ARG A 109 -17.05 -0.61 8.02
C ARG A 109 -15.71 -0.35 8.71
N LEU A 110 -14.60 -0.55 8.00
CA LEU A 110 -13.25 -0.28 8.51
C LEU A 110 -13.04 1.23 8.75
N VAL A 111 -13.44 2.10 7.82
CA VAL A 111 -13.45 3.57 8.02
C VAL A 111 -14.31 3.97 9.24
N THR A 112 -15.44 3.31 9.45
CA THR A 112 -16.26 3.50 10.66
C THR A 112 -15.50 3.06 11.92
N GLY A 113 -14.87 1.89 11.89
CA GLY A 113 -14.05 1.37 12.99
C GLY A 113 -12.89 2.30 13.35
N ILE A 114 -12.16 2.80 12.35
CA ILE A 114 -11.09 3.80 12.52
C ILE A 114 -11.59 5.01 13.28
N ARG A 115 -12.69 5.63 12.83
CA ARG A 115 -13.28 6.80 13.47
C ARG A 115 -13.63 6.56 14.94
N LEU A 116 -14.34 5.47 15.22
CA LEU A 116 -14.76 5.14 16.58
C LEU A 116 -13.56 4.85 17.48
N ARG A 117 -12.57 4.13 16.97
CA ARG A 117 -11.35 3.79 17.70
C ARG A 117 -10.47 5.01 17.96
N ASN A 118 -10.50 5.99 17.06
CA ASN A 118 -9.75 7.25 17.15
C ASN A 118 -10.59 8.37 17.79
N ALA A 119 -11.32 8.07 18.85
CA ALA A 119 -12.11 9.04 19.63
C ALA A 119 -13.07 9.89 18.76
N PHE A 120 -13.79 9.24 17.84
CA PHE A 120 -14.77 9.83 16.92
C PHE A 120 -14.21 10.83 15.90
N THR A 121 -12.89 10.96 15.79
CA THR A 121 -12.20 11.80 14.81
C THR A 121 -11.36 10.97 13.82
N PHE A 122 -10.93 11.60 12.72
CA PHE A 122 -9.93 11.06 11.80
C PHE A 122 -8.58 11.76 11.95
N VAL A 123 -8.52 12.78 12.80
CA VAL A 123 -7.29 13.56 13.02
C VAL A 123 -6.47 12.88 14.10
N ASN A 124 -5.16 12.70 13.83
CA ASN A 124 -4.19 12.24 14.81
C ASN A 124 -2.97 13.17 14.87
N SER A 125 -1.86 12.73 15.43
CA SER A 125 -0.65 13.52 15.57
C SER A 125 0.27 13.48 14.36
N TYR A 126 0.06 12.56 13.41
CA TYR A 126 0.94 12.32 12.29
C TYR A 126 0.25 12.65 10.96
N TYR A 127 0.87 13.48 10.15
CA TYR A 127 0.28 13.95 8.90
C TYR A 127 0.33 12.89 7.79
N ASP A 128 1.37 12.05 7.76
CA ASP A 128 1.47 10.88 6.87
C ASP A 128 0.35 9.87 7.12
N ASP A 129 0.09 9.50 8.38
CA ASP A 129 -1.03 8.64 8.78
C ASP A 129 -2.36 9.11 8.16
N MET A 130 -2.62 10.40 8.33
CA MET A 130 -3.83 11.05 7.82
C MET A 130 -3.86 11.08 6.28
N ALA A 131 -2.71 11.27 5.62
CA ALA A 131 -2.61 11.29 4.17
C ALA A 131 -2.92 9.91 3.55
N TRP A 132 -2.43 8.83 4.15
CA TRP A 132 -2.77 7.47 3.72
C TRP A 132 -4.27 7.19 3.80
N LEU A 133 -4.93 7.60 4.89
CA LEU A 133 -6.38 7.43 5.02
C LEU A 133 -7.15 8.31 4.02
N ALA A 134 -6.69 9.53 3.75
CA ALA A 134 -7.31 10.42 2.77
C ALA A 134 -7.25 9.83 1.35
N LEU A 135 -6.09 9.26 0.96
CA LEU A 135 -5.91 8.57 -0.32
C LEU A 135 -6.82 7.33 -0.41
N ALA A 136 -6.84 6.49 0.63
CA ALA A 136 -7.68 5.30 0.66
C ALA A 136 -9.18 5.64 0.57
N THR A 137 -9.65 6.66 1.30
CA THR A 137 -11.05 7.09 1.26
C THR A 137 -11.41 7.78 -0.05
N HIS A 138 -10.47 8.45 -0.72
CA HIS A 138 -10.68 8.98 -2.08
C HIS A 138 -10.92 7.83 -3.08
N ARG A 139 -10.09 6.78 -3.03
CA ARG A 139 -10.27 5.59 -3.88
C ARG A 139 -11.55 4.84 -3.56
N LEU A 140 -11.94 4.76 -2.28
CA LEU A 140 -13.21 4.16 -1.85
C LEU A 140 -14.43 4.92 -2.40
N ASP A 141 -14.35 6.25 -2.49
CA ASP A 141 -15.42 7.05 -3.11
C ASP A 141 -15.55 6.77 -4.61
N LYS A 142 -14.40 6.71 -5.32
CA LYS A 142 -14.41 6.35 -6.75
C LYS A 142 -15.05 4.97 -6.95
N LEU A 143 -14.70 3.99 -6.14
CA LEU A 143 -15.32 2.66 -6.18
C LEU A 143 -16.85 2.72 -5.90
N ALA A 144 -17.28 3.55 -4.95
CA ALA A 144 -18.70 3.73 -4.65
C ALA A 144 -19.45 4.40 -5.80
N GLU A 145 -18.83 5.34 -6.52
CA GLU A 145 -19.35 5.95 -7.73
C GLU A 145 -19.55 4.94 -8.85
N GLU A 146 -18.50 4.18 -9.15
CA GLU A 146 -18.49 3.15 -10.18
C GLU A 146 -19.52 2.05 -9.91
N THR A 147 -19.71 1.68 -8.64
CA THR A 147 -20.71 0.68 -8.22
C THR A 147 -22.08 1.25 -7.90
N ARG A 148 -22.31 2.55 -8.12
CA ARG A 148 -23.58 3.28 -7.80
C ARG A 148 -24.05 3.06 -6.37
N ARG A 149 -23.11 2.97 -5.40
CA ARG A 149 -23.41 2.73 -3.99
C ARG A 149 -23.49 4.04 -3.20
N PRO A 150 -24.36 4.12 -2.15
CA PRO A 150 -24.38 5.28 -1.26
C PRO A 150 -23.11 5.27 -0.37
N GLY A 151 -22.70 6.44 0.12
CA GLY A 151 -21.56 6.55 1.08
C GLY A 151 -20.59 7.69 0.79
N ARG A 152 -20.63 8.26 -0.42
CA ARG A 152 -19.76 9.36 -0.86
C ARG A 152 -19.70 10.55 0.10
N GLY A 153 -20.85 10.97 0.63
CA GLY A 153 -20.91 12.10 1.56
C GLY A 153 -20.14 11.89 2.87
N ARG A 154 -20.04 10.66 3.35
CA ARG A 154 -19.26 10.33 4.56
C ARG A 154 -17.77 10.48 4.29
N ASN A 155 -17.25 9.86 3.24
CA ASN A 155 -15.84 9.90 2.89
C ASN A 155 -15.39 11.31 2.47
N ALA A 156 -16.27 12.10 1.81
CA ALA A 156 -16.01 13.49 1.52
C ALA A 156 -15.81 14.34 2.81
N ARG A 157 -16.60 14.07 3.87
CA ARG A 157 -16.40 14.72 5.18
C ARG A 157 -15.06 14.34 5.84
N VAL A 158 -14.65 13.05 5.72
CA VAL A 158 -13.32 12.61 6.15
C VAL A 158 -12.26 13.46 5.47
N ARG A 159 -12.27 13.48 4.15
CA ARG A 159 -11.26 14.21 3.37
C ARG A 159 -11.27 15.71 3.66
N LYS A 160 -12.45 16.36 3.78
CA LYS A 160 -12.54 17.77 4.15
C LYS A 160 -11.81 18.07 5.47
N SER A 161 -12.01 17.22 6.49
CA SER A 161 -11.32 17.34 7.78
C SER A 161 -9.81 17.15 7.64
N LEU A 162 -9.37 16.18 6.84
CA LEU A 162 -7.96 15.87 6.66
C LEU A 162 -7.24 16.88 5.75
N THR A 163 -7.92 17.44 4.73
CA THR A 163 -7.35 18.50 3.88
C THR A 163 -6.89 19.70 4.70
N LEU A 164 -7.68 20.13 5.70
CA LEU A 164 -7.29 21.22 6.61
C LEU A 164 -6.00 20.89 7.38
N GLN A 165 -5.78 19.62 7.73
CA GLN A 165 -4.54 19.20 8.38
C GLN A 165 -3.35 19.28 7.42
N PHE A 166 -3.52 18.86 6.15
CA PHE A 166 -2.45 18.93 5.16
C PHE A 166 -2.07 20.38 4.83
N GLU A 167 -3.06 21.27 4.71
CA GLU A 167 -2.81 22.70 4.53
C GLU A 167 -2.02 23.29 5.72
N ALA A 168 -2.33 22.86 6.94
CA ALA A 168 -1.57 23.27 8.12
C ALA A 168 -0.17 22.64 8.24
N ALA A 169 0.04 21.47 7.62
CA ALA A 169 1.34 20.79 7.59
C ALA A 169 2.31 21.40 6.59
N CYS A 170 1.77 21.92 5.47
CA CYS A 170 2.55 22.54 4.40
C CYS A 170 2.88 23.99 4.73
N THR A 171 4.13 24.25 5.09
CA THR A 171 4.61 25.59 5.50
C THR A 171 5.88 25.94 4.76
N ALA A 172 6.29 27.22 4.83
CA ALA A 172 7.53 27.71 4.21
C ALA A 172 8.81 27.28 4.97
N ASP A 173 8.67 26.72 6.18
CA ASP A 173 9.82 26.21 6.93
C ASP A 173 10.58 25.19 6.08
N LEU A 174 11.91 25.18 6.15
CA LEU A 174 12.78 24.35 5.32
C LEU A 174 12.55 24.52 3.79
N GLY A 175 12.06 25.68 3.38
CA GLY A 175 11.80 25.99 1.97
C GLY A 175 10.52 25.36 1.38
N GLY A 176 9.71 24.67 2.15
CA GLY A 176 8.48 24.00 1.69
C GLY A 176 8.26 22.63 2.33
N GLY A 177 7.51 21.75 1.63
CA GLY A 177 7.20 20.39 2.11
C GLY A 177 6.20 20.32 3.26
N ALA A 178 5.83 19.13 3.66
CA ALA A 178 4.90 18.86 4.75
C ALA A 178 5.62 18.32 5.99
N PHE A 179 5.27 18.79 7.17
CA PHE A 179 5.73 18.20 8.41
C PHE A 179 5.24 16.76 8.57
N TRP A 180 6.04 15.91 9.18
CA TRP A 180 5.69 14.54 9.54
C TRP A 180 4.60 14.50 10.60
N SER A 181 4.76 15.32 11.63
CA SER A 181 3.87 15.33 12.80
C SER A 181 3.54 16.75 13.29
N LYS A 182 2.61 16.83 14.22
CA LYS A 182 2.24 18.10 14.90
C LYS A 182 3.35 18.67 15.79
N ALA A 183 4.41 17.90 16.06
CA ALA A 183 5.61 18.43 16.73
C ALA A 183 6.36 19.45 15.87
N ARG A 184 6.21 19.38 14.53
CA ARG A 184 6.78 20.33 13.56
C ARG A 184 8.30 20.45 13.62
N ASP A 185 8.97 19.35 13.89
CA ASP A 185 10.43 19.26 14.02
C ASP A 185 11.10 18.56 12.82
N PHE A 186 10.29 17.90 11.96
CA PHE A 186 10.77 17.08 10.87
C PHE A 186 9.82 17.13 9.67
N LYS A 187 10.35 17.40 8.47
CA LYS A 187 9.65 17.27 7.20
C LYS A 187 10.24 16.12 6.41
N ASN A 188 9.39 15.28 5.84
CA ASN A 188 9.86 14.04 5.27
C ASN A 188 9.11 13.62 4.00
N THR A 189 9.71 12.69 3.27
CA THR A 189 9.11 12.08 2.08
C THR A 189 7.80 11.36 2.40
N PRO A 190 7.71 10.56 3.50
CA PRO A 190 6.48 9.84 3.85
C PRO A 190 5.26 10.71 4.13
N ALA A 191 5.43 11.96 4.54
CA ALA A 191 4.31 12.90 4.69
C ALA A 191 4.09 13.71 3.42
N THR A 192 5.18 14.28 2.85
CA THR A 192 5.07 15.21 1.73
C THR A 192 4.55 14.54 0.45
N ALA A 193 5.04 13.35 0.13
CA ALA A 193 4.66 12.67 -1.10
C ALA A 193 3.20 12.18 -1.14
N PRO A 194 2.64 11.54 -0.09
CA PRO A 194 1.22 11.21 -0.06
C PRO A 194 0.32 12.45 -0.07
N VAL A 195 0.72 13.56 0.57
CA VAL A 195 -0.02 14.82 0.52
C VAL A 195 0.02 15.43 -0.88
N ALA A 196 1.17 15.41 -1.57
CA ALA A 196 1.29 15.83 -2.97
C ALA A 196 0.36 15.01 -3.87
N LEU A 197 0.41 13.68 -3.76
CA LEU A 197 -0.47 12.77 -4.50
C LEU A 197 -1.96 13.04 -4.21
N TYR A 198 -2.31 13.31 -2.96
CA TYR A 198 -3.67 13.66 -2.59
C TYR A 198 -4.12 14.96 -3.25
N PHE A 199 -3.31 16.02 -3.24
CA PHE A 199 -3.62 17.28 -3.89
C PHE A 199 -3.73 17.13 -5.41
N ALA A 200 -2.85 16.37 -6.05
CA ALA A 200 -2.96 16.07 -7.48
C ALA A 200 -4.30 15.41 -7.82
N ARG A 201 -4.71 14.40 -7.06
CA ARG A 201 -5.97 13.64 -7.26
C ARG A 201 -7.24 14.40 -6.92
N THR A 202 -7.14 15.46 -6.13
CA THR A 202 -8.30 16.22 -5.65
C THR A 202 -8.43 17.61 -6.26
N GLY A 203 -7.73 17.86 -7.39
CA GLY A 203 -7.90 19.08 -8.19
C GLY A 203 -7.10 20.28 -7.65
N SER A 204 -5.99 20.05 -6.97
CA SER A 204 -5.07 21.09 -6.49
C SER A 204 -3.66 20.93 -7.11
N PRO A 205 -3.51 20.92 -8.45
CA PRO A 205 -2.25 20.58 -9.11
C PRO A 205 -1.11 21.55 -8.76
N GLY A 206 -1.39 22.84 -8.53
CA GLY A 206 -0.38 23.80 -8.11
C GLY A 206 0.22 23.49 -6.74
N LYS A 207 -0.60 23.04 -5.77
CA LYS A 207 -0.10 22.59 -4.46
C LYS A 207 0.70 21.30 -4.59
N ALA A 208 0.24 20.38 -5.42
CA ALA A 208 0.93 19.12 -5.67
C ALA A 208 2.32 19.38 -6.29
N GLN A 209 2.41 20.23 -7.31
CA GLN A 209 3.69 20.56 -7.95
C GLN A 209 4.67 21.21 -6.98
N ALA A 210 4.21 22.17 -6.17
CA ALA A 210 5.07 22.83 -5.19
C ALA A 210 5.69 21.83 -4.19
N LEU A 211 4.95 20.80 -3.78
CA LEU A 211 5.46 19.74 -2.91
C LEU A 211 6.43 18.80 -3.65
N LEU A 212 6.19 18.49 -4.93
CA LEU A 212 7.11 17.72 -5.76
C LEU A 212 8.40 18.49 -6.02
N ASP A 213 8.32 19.78 -6.25
CA ASP A 213 9.49 20.66 -6.44
C ASP A 213 10.37 20.69 -5.19
N TRP A 214 9.73 20.81 -4.00
CA TRP A 214 10.45 20.74 -2.73
C TRP A 214 11.11 19.38 -2.50
N LEU A 215 10.41 18.28 -2.76
CA LEU A 215 10.99 16.93 -2.68
C LEU A 215 12.20 16.79 -3.61
N GLY A 216 12.08 17.30 -4.85
CA GLY A 216 13.15 17.27 -5.83
C GLY A 216 14.37 18.12 -5.45
N ALA A 217 14.13 19.28 -4.83
CA ALA A 217 15.21 20.19 -4.44
C ALA A 217 15.89 19.80 -3.11
N THR A 218 15.15 19.15 -2.20
CA THR A 218 15.62 18.94 -0.82
C THR A 218 15.96 17.49 -0.50
N LEU A 219 15.19 16.53 -0.98
CA LEU A 219 15.29 15.13 -0.59
C LEU A 219 15.66 14.17 -1.72
N PHE A 220 15.73 14.64 -2.97
CA PHE A 220 16.20 13.80 -4.07
C PHE A 220 17.72 13.72 -4.06
N ASP A 221 18.25 12.49 -4.00
CA ASP A 221 19.67 12.21 -4.18
C ASP A 221 19.93 11.91 -5.66
N PRO A 222 20.61 12.82 -6.39
CA PRO A 222 20.85 12.64 -7.83
C PRO A 222 21.82 11.50 -8.13
N ASP A 223 22.71 11.16 -7.21
CA ASP A 223 23.69 10.08 -7.39
C ASP A 223 23.03 8.70 -7.31
N GLN A 224 21.98 8.58 -6.47
CA GLN A 224 21.21 7.36 -6.33
C GLN A 224 19.95 7.34 -7.21
N GLY A 225 19.42 8.49 -7.63
CA GLY A 225 18.13 8.58 -8.31
C GLY A 225 16.93 8.32 -7.40
N LEU A 226 17.09 8.38 -6.08
CA LEU A 226 16.11 8.04 -5.06
C LEU A 226 15.84 9.19 -4.09
N TYR A 227 14.75 9.12 -3.36
CA TYR A 227 14.39 10.09 -2.35
C TYR A 227 14.80 9.62 -0.95
N LEU A 228 15.49 10.51 -0.23
CA LEU A 228 15.89 10.37 1.17
C LEU A 228 14.67 10.47 2.09
N ASP A 229 14.83 10.06 3.35
CA ASP A 229 13.72 10.05 4.30
C ASP A 229 13.23 11.45 4.65
N GLY A 230 14.11 12.38 5.08
CA GLY A 230 13.63 13.70 5.43
C GLY A 230 14.71 14.72 5.83
N ALA A 231 14.25 15.86 6.32
CA ALA A 231 15.07 16.99 6.74
C ALA A 231 14.54 17.63 8.03
N ARG A 232 15.46 18.09 8.87
CA ARG A 232 15.18 18.86 10.08
C ARG A 232 16.18 20.01 10.26
N LEU A 233 15.87 20.97 11.10
CA LEU A 233 16.86 21.94 11.57
C LEU A 233 17.55 21.39 12.83
N ASN A 234 18.88 21.53 12.87
CA ASN A 234 19.63 21.30 14.10
C ASN A 234 19.52 22.51 15.05
N ALA A 235 20.16 22.44 16.21
CA ALA A 235 20.16 23.52 17.21
C ALA A 235 20.83 24.83 16.70
N ALA A 236 21.67 24.75 15.67
CA ALA A 236 22.30 25.90 15.02
C ALA A 236 21.44 26.50 13.89
N GLY A 237 20.28 25.93 13.58
CA GLY A 237 19.42 26.35 12.49
C GLY A 237 19.86 25.85 11.11
N GLU A 238 20.78 24.89 11.02
CA GLU A 238 21.24 24.29 9.79
C GLU A 238 20.36 23.11 9.37
N VAL A 239 20.16 22.91 8.08
CA VAL A 239 19.42 21.77 7.54
C VAL A 239 20.24 20.48 7.65
N VAL A 240 19.70 19.51 8.36
CA VAL A 240 20.27 18.15 8.46
C VAL A 240 19.37 17.17 7.77
N LEU A 241 19.94 16.42 6.83
CA LEU A 241 19.23 15.39 6.06
C LEU A 241 19.29 14.04 6.80
N GLU A 242 18.13 13.40 6.93
CA GLU A 242 18.03 11.97 7.26
C GLU A 242 18.18 11.20 5.94
N ARG A 243 19.35 10.59 5.76
CA ARG A 243 19.75 9.96 4.48
C ARG A 243 19.26 8.53 4.29
N ALA A 244 18.43 8.03 5.19
CA ALA A 244 17.83 6.72 5.02
C ALA A 244 16.99 6.68 3.72
N VAL A 245 17.08 5.57 3.00
CA VAL A 245 16.31 5.31 1.78
C VAL A 245 15.42 4.10 2.03
N TYR A 246 14.11 4.31 2.00
CA TYR A 246 13.11 3.27 2.18
C TYR A 246 12.32 3.04 0.89
N THR A 247 11.88 1.79 0.69
CA THR A 247 11.08 1.43 -0.50
C THR A 247 9.76 2.21 -0.53
N TYR A 248 9.07 2.38 0.61
CA TYR A 248 7.78 3.09 0.65
C TYR A 248 7.89 4.60 0.36
N ASN A 249 9.05 5.23 0.57
CA ASN A 249 9.26 6.64 0.22
C ASN A 249 9.12 6.86 -1.29
N GLN A 250 9.64 5.93 -2.09
CA GLN A 250 9.65 6.03 -3.55
C GLN A 250 8.25 5.87 -4.15
N GLY A 251 7.41 5.05 -3.53
CA GLY A 251 6.08 4.75 -4.04
C GLY A 251 5.18 5.97 -4.24
N PRO A 252 4.80 6.72 -3.19
CA PRO A 252 3.89 7.87 -3.32
C PRO A 252 4.51 9.02 -4.10
N VAL A 253 5.86 9.18 -4.11
CA VAL A 253 6.53 10.13 -5.01
C VAL A 253 6.26 9.74 -6.45
N LEU A 254 6.52 8.48 -6.82
CA LEU A 254 6.22 7.94 -8.15
C LEU A 254 4.74 8.17 -8.51
N GLY A 255 3.83 7.85 -7.59
CA GLY A 255 2.41 8.08 -7.77
C GLY A 255 2.06 9.57 -8.02
N ALA A 256 2.67 10.49 -7.29
CA ALA A 256 2.42 11.93 -7.43
C ALA A 256 3.00 12.48 -8.74
N LEU A 257 4.20 12.05 -9.15
CA LEU A 257 4.82 12.41 -10.43
C LEU A 257 3.96 11.97 -11.62
N LEU A 258 3.46 10.73 -11.60
CA LEU A 258 2.58 10.20 -12.64
C LEU A 258 1.23 10.92 -12.67
N GLU A 259 0.61 11.17 -11.52
CA GLU A 259 -0.68 11.86 -11.44
C GLU A 259 -0.57 13.30 -11.92
N GLN A 260 0.48 14.01 -11.53
CA GLN A 260 0.76 15.39 -11.97
C GLN A 260 1.09 15.47 -13.46
N GLY A 261 1.86 14.50 -13.99
CA GLY A 261 2.24 14.45 -15.39
C GLY A 261 3.20 15.58 -15.79
N GLY A 262 3.30 15.82 -17.10
CA GLY A 262 4.29 16.72 -17.67
C GLY A 262 5.65 16.06 -17.87
N GLU A 263 6.44 16.56 -18.84
CA GLU A 263 7.70 15.94 -19.28
C GLU A 263 8.70 15.77 -18.14
N ALA A 264 8.93 16.81 -17.34
CA ALA A 264 9.89 16.76 -16.23
C ALA A 264 9.51 15.74 -15.14
N ASN A 265 8.22 15.66 -14.77
CA ASN A 265 7.74 14.71 -13.78
C ASN A 265 7.80 13.26 -14.31
N LEU A 266 7.47 13.04 -15.57
CA LEU A 266 7.57 11.72 -16.20
C LEU A 266 9.02 11.25 -16.34
N ALA A 267 9.93 12.15 -16.72
CA ALA A 267 11.38 11.87 -16.76
C ALA A 267 11.89 11.50 -15.35
N ARG A 268 11.49 12.21 -14.31
CA ARG A 268 11.84 11.90 -12.93
C ARG A 268 11.25 10.57 -12.48
N ALA A 269 10.02 10.25 -12.88
CA ALA A 269 9.39 8.96 -12.59
C ALA A 269 10.18 7.79 -13.21
N ALA A 270 10.67 7.94 -14.44
CA ALA A 270 11.52 6.94 -15.10
C ALA A 270 12.84 6.73 -14.36
N VAL A 271 13.51 7.81 -13.91
CA VAL A 271 14.73 7.72 -13.07
C VAL A 271 14.47 6.94 -11.78
N VAL A 272 13.35 7.22 -11.08
CA VAL A 272 13.01 6.51 -9.84
C VAL A 272 12.78 5.02 -10.10
N VAL A 273 12.08 4.63 -11.18
CA VAL A 273 11.87 3.22 -11.52
C VAL A 273 13.19 2.51 -11.78
N GLU A 274 14.10 3.12 -12.55
CA GLU A 274 15.43 2.58 -12.82
C GLU A 274 16.24 2.42 -11.53
N ALA A 275 16.29 3.44 -10.69
CA ALA A 275 17.01 3.44 -9.42
C ALA A 275 16.46 2.40 -8.43
N VAL A 276 15.13 2.18 -8.40
CA VAL A 276 14.50 1.13 -7.61
C VAL A 276 14.99 -0.24 -8.06
N ASP A 277 15.03 -0.51 -9.37
CA ASP A 277 15.54 -1.77 -9.90
C ASP A 277 16.98 -2.02 -9.50
N GLN A 278 17.83 -1.02 -9.64
CA GLN A 278 19.27 -1.14 -9.35
C GLN A 278 19.58 -1.25 -7.86
N LEU A 279 18.93 -0.45 -7.00
CA LEU A 279 19.37 -0.23 -5.62
C LEU A 279 18.42 -0.79 -4.55
N LEU A 280 17.14 -1.05 -4.88
CA LEU A 280 16.14 -1.50 -3.91
C LEU A 280 15.65 -2.93 -4.18
N THR A 281 16.47 -3.74 -4.81
CA THR A 281 16.20 -5.14 -5.08
C THR A 281 17.24 -6.06 -4.43
N VAL A 282 16.86 -7.31 -4.24
CA VAL A 282 17.70 -8.39 -3.73
C VAL A 282 17.50 -9.64 -4.60
N PRO A 283 18.42 -10.62 -4.58
CA PRO A 283 18.21 -11.87 -5.30
C PRO A 283 16.91 -12.57 -4.88
N ALA A 284 16.17 -13.09 -5.86
CA ALA A 284 14.98 -13.90 -5.60
C ALA A 284 15.34 -15.23 -4.91
N PRO A 285 14.38 -15.89 -4.23
CA PRO A 285 14.61 -17.20 -3.63
C PRO A 285 15.03 -18.22 -4.71
N THR A 286 15.99 -19.08 -4.37
CA THR A 286 16.43 -20.17 -5.28
C THR A 286 15.25 -21.08 -5.64
N GLY A 287 15.02 -21.28 -6.93
CA GLY A 287 13.92 -22.12 -7.45
C GLY A 287 12.58 -21.39 -7.57
N ALA A 288 12.50 -20.09 -7.29
CA ALA A 288 11.35 -19.29 -7.64
C ALA A 288 11.24 -19.20 -9.18
N GLN A 289 10.04 -19.46 -9.71
CA GLN A 289 9.72 -19.15 -11.10
C GLN A 289 9.40 -17.66 -11.17
N THR A 290 10.43 -16.83 -11.37
CA THR A 290 10.29 -15.39 -11.59
C THR A 290 10.39 -15.12 -13.09
N PRO A 291 9.51 -14.30 -13.69
CA PRO A 291 9.59 -13.95 -15.12
C PRO A 291 10.85 -13.15 -15.50
N GLY A 292 11.49 -12.51 -14.53
CA GLY A 292 12.65 -11.63 -14.74
C GLY A 292 14.00 -12.25 -14.39
N GLU A 293 15.00 -11.40 -14.12
CA GLU A 293 16.39 -11.80 -13.84
C GLU A 293 16.62 -12.39 -12.44
N GLY A 294 15.55 -12.87 -11.78
CA GLY A 294 15.66 -13.46 -10.44
C GLY A 294 15.93 -12.44 -9.34
N ARG A 295 15.37 -11.24 -9.44
CA ARG A 295 15.43 -10.18 -8.42
C ARG A 295 14.02 -9.84 -7.91
N VAL A 296 13.93 -9.54 -6.62
CA VAL A 296 12.68 -9.09 -5.97
C VAL A 296 12.95 -7.82 -5.19
N LEU A 297 11.92 -7.02 -4.94
CA LEU A 297 12.04 -5.82 -4.12
C LEU A 297 12.50 -6.15 -2.71
N ARG A 298 13.39 -5.34 -2.17
CA ARG A 298 13.85 -5.39 -0.78
C ARG A 298 12.69 -5.14 0.18
N CYS A 299 12.63 -5.89 1.27
CA CYS A 299 11.67 -5.70 2.35
C CYS A 299 12.38 -5.19 3.61
N GLU A 300 11.73 -4.33 4.37
CA GLU A 300 12.30 -3.67 5.55
C GLU A 300 11.87 -4.30 6.89
N GLY A 301 11.53 -5.58 6.90
CA GLY A 301 11.30 -6.35 8.12
C GLY A 301 9.86 -6.29 8.64
N THR A 302 9.71 -6.19 9.97
CA THR A 302 8.42 -6.18 10.69
C THR A 302 8.06 -4.77 11.16
N GLY A 303 6.99 -4.65 11.92
CA GLY A 303 6.48 -3.36 12.36
C GLY A 303 6.00 -2.53 11.17
N ASP A 304 6.38 -1.26 11.15
CA ASP A 304 6.05 -0.35 10.07
C ASP A 304 6.73 -0.74 8.75
N GLY A 305 7.97 -1.23 8.80
CA GLY A 305 8.71 -1.75 7.66
C GLY A 305 8.00 -2.90 6.93
N GLY A 306 7.12 -3.60 7.64
CA GLY A 306 6.29 -4.67 7.06
C GLY A 306 5.27 -4.23 6.02
N LEU A 307 5.07 -2.94 5.77
CA LEU A 307 4.19 -2.41 4.71
C LEU A 307 4.95 -1.88 3.50
N PHE A 308 6.22 -1.53 3.68
CA PHE A 308 6.94 -0.64 2.79
C PHE A 308 7.00 -1.15 1.34
N THR A 309 7.38 -2.39 1.14
CA THR A 309 7.51 -2.98 -0.20
C THR A 309 6.17 -3.11 -0.92
N GLY A 310 5.10 -3.47 -0.19
CA GLY A 310 3.76 -3.55 -0.76
C GLY A 310 3.25 -2.19 -1.24
N ILE A 311 3.58 -1.11 -0.52
CA ILE A 311 3.28 0.26 -0.94
C ILE A 311 3.99 0.58 -2.25
N LEU A 312 5.30 0.27 -2.35
CA LEU A 312 6.05 0.48 -3.59
C LEU A 312 5.45 -0.30 -4.76
N CYS A 313 5.10 -1.58 -4.59
CA CYS A 313 4.47 -2.41 -5.63
C CYS A 313 3.22 -1.74 -6.21
N ARG A 314 2.36 -1.16 -5.36
CA ARG A 314 1.14 -0.45 -5.81
C ARG A 314 1.44 0.66 -6.81
N TYR A 315 2.49 1.45 -6.57
CA TYR A 315 2.83 2.59 -7.42
C TYR A 315 3.67 2.18 -8.64
N LEU A 316 4.49 1.15 -8.53
CA LEU A 316 5.16 0.54 -9.69
C LEU A 316 4.13 -0.03 -10.68
N ALA A 317 3.04 -0.64 -10.21
CA ALA A 317 1.96 -1.10 -11.09
C ALA A 317 1.28 0.06 -11.85
N LEU A 318 1.18 1.26 -11.25
CA LEU A 318 0.72 2.46 -11.96
C LEU A 318 1.72 2.89 -13.04
N ALA A 319 3.03 2.83 -12.75
CA ALA A 319 4.07 3.14 -13.73
C ALA A 319 4.06 2.12 -14.89
N ALA A 320 3.88 0.84 -14.61
CA ALA A 320 3.76 -0.21 -15.63
C ALA A 320 2.59 0.02 -16.60
N ALA A 321 1.50 0.59 -16.11
CA ALA A 321 0.30 0.87 -16.89
C ALA A 321 0.32 2.24 -17.60
N ASP A 322 1.25 3.13 -17.27
CA ASP A 322 1.28 4.50 -17.78
C ASP A 322 1.95 4.57 -19.16
N VAL A 323 1.14 4.68 -20.20
CA VAL A 323 1.61 4.72 -21.60
C VAL A 323 2.46 5.94 -21.94
N ARG A 324 2.54 6.96 -21.08
CA ARG A 324 3.41 8.13 -21.24
C ARG A 324 4.86 7.82 -20.90
N LEU A 325 5.13 6.77 -20.15
CA LEU A 325 6.48 6.26 -19.89
C LEU A 325 6.98 5.40 -21.05
N SER A 326 8.31 5.27 -21.18
CA SER A 326 8.91 4.42 -22.18
C SER A 326 8.50 2.95 -21.98
N PRO A 327 8.44 2.14 -23.08
CA PRO A 327 8.19 0.70 -22.95
C PRO A 327 9.16 0.01 -21.98
N GLN A 328 10.44 0.39 -22.00
CA GLN A 328 11.45 -0.16 -21.09
C GLN A 328 11.12 0.14 -19.63
N THR A 329 10.83 1.39 -19.26
CA THR A 329 10.47 1.78 -17.88
C THR A 329 9.23 1.02 -17.41
N ARG A 330 8.23 0.88 -18.27
CA ARG A 330 6.99 0.15 -17.99
C ARG A 330 7.26 -1.33 -17.75
N SER A 331 8.10 -1.93 -18.60
CA SER A 331 8.48 -3.34 -18.49
C SER A 331 9.26 -3.61 -17.19
N THR A 332 10.24 -2.75 -16.86
CA THR A 332 10.98 -2.83 -15.59
C THR A 332 10.03 -2.78 -14.38
N ALA A 333 9.11 -1.81 -14.36
CA ALA A 333 8.14 -1.68 -13.29
C ALA A 333 7.22 -2.92 -13.18
N ALA A 334 6.75 -3.45 -14.30
CA ALA A 334 5.91 -4.66 -14.35
C ALA A 334 6.65 -5.89 -13.83
N THR A 335 7.90 -6.11 -14.25
CA THR A 335 8.75 -7.22 -13.82
C THR A 335 8.99 -7.18 -12.31
N LEU A 336 9.37 -6.03 -11.76
CA LEU A 336 9.58 -5.86 -10.32
C LEU A 336 8.34 -6.23 -9.50
N VAL A 337 7.17 -5.82 -9.94
CA VAL A 337 5.90 -6.16 -9.28
C VAL A 337 5.58 -7.65 -9.41
N ALA A 338 5.69 -8.22 -10.61
CA ALA A 338 5.35 -9.63 -10.87
C ALA A 338 6.29 -10.58 -10.11
N ASP A 339 7.60 -10.33 -10.13
CA ASP A 339 8.59 -11.15 -9.46
C ASP A 339 8.42 -11.09 -7.94
N THR A 340 8.20 -9.90 -7.37
CA THR A 340 7.98 -9.73 -5.93
C THR A 340 6.69 -10.39 -5.47
N ALA A 341 5.59 -10.21 -6.19
CA ALA A 341 4.31 -10.86 -5.90
C ALA A 341 4.40 -12.39 -6.05
N GLY A 342 5.10 -12.85 -7.09
CA GLY A 342 5.36 -14.27 -7.34
C GLY A 342 6.15 -14.92 -6.21
N ALA A 343 7.17 -14.23 -5.70
CA ALA A 343 7.99 -14.70 -4.59
C ALA A 343 7.19 -14.76 -3.26
N PHE A 344 6.39 -13.74 -2.94
CA PHE A 344 5.48 -13.81 -1.79
C PHE A 344 4.49 -14.98 -1.90
N TRP A 345 3.94 -15.19 -3.08
CA TRP A 345 3.02 -16.28 -3.32
C TRP A 345 3.68 -17.65 -3.16
N ALA A 346 4.83 -17.87 -3.78
CA ALA A 346 5.56 -19.13 -3.73
C ALA A 346 6.05 -19.44 -2.30
N GLY A 347 6.51 -18.42 -1.57
CA GLY A 347 7.04 -18.54 -0.22
C GLY A 347 6.01 -18.65 0.90
N ARG A 348 4.69 -18.56 0.60
CA ARG A 348 3.65 -18.63 1.63
C ARG A 348 3.55 -20.01 2.30
N ARG A 349 2.99 -20.06 3.49
CA ARG A 349 2.64 -21.30 4.18
C ARG A 349 1.17 -21.31 4.65
N PRO A 350 0.55 -22.47 4.86
CA PRO A 350 -0.76 -22.55 5.48
C PRO A 350 -0.73 -21.99 6.92
N ALA A 351 -1.83 -21.36 7.33
CA ALA A 351 -2.09 -21.07 8.74
C ALA A 351 -2.47 -22.35 9.48
N GLU A 352 -2.06 -22.50 10.73
CA GLU A 352 -2.25 -23.74 11.51
C GLU A 352 -3.71 -23.97 11.86
N ALA A 353 -4.19 -25.19 11.64
CA ALA A 353 -5.58 -25.57 11.86
C ALA A 353 -6.03 -25.46 13.34
N GLY A 354 -5.15 -25.71 14.31
CA GLY A 354 -5.45 -25.68 15.74
C GLY A 354 -5.64 -24.27 16.34
N GLN A 355 -5.10 -23.24 15.70
CA GLN A 355 -5.23 -21.84 16.15
C GLN A 355 -6.39 -21.09 15.45
N ALA A 356 -6.98 -21.71 14.46
CA ALA A 356 -7.99 -21.11 13.58
C ALA A 356 -9.19 -22.05 13.38
N ALA A 357 -9.88 -22.44 14.46
CA ALA A 357 -11.09 -23.24 14.35
C ALA A 357 -12.06 -22.59 13.34
N GLY A 358 -12.40 -23.30 12.25
CA GLY A 358 -13.21 -22.80 11.15
C GLY A 358 -12.50 -21.91 10.10
N ARG A 359 -11.17 -21.78 10.15
CA ARG A 359 -10.38 -20.91 9.25
C ARG A 359 -9.47 -21.71 8.29
N ASN A 360 -9.92 -22.90 7.89
CA ASN A 360 -9.21 -23.76 6.96
C ASN A 360 -8.92 -23.01 5.65
N GLY A 361 -7.67 -23.10 5.17
CA GLY A 361 -7.25 -22.56 3.90
C GLY A 361 -6.72 -21.11 3.92
N ALA A 362 -6.49 -20.49 5.09
CA ALA A 362 -5.79 -19.20 5.15
C ALA A 362 -4.28 -19.39 4.98
N SER A 363 -3.65 -18.47 4.28
CA SER A 363 -2.20 -18.43 4.04
C SER A 363 -1.51 -17.38 4.93
N ILE A 364 -0.29 -17.70 5.35
CA ILE A 364 0.67 -16.78 5.97
C ILE A 364 1.75 -16.46 4.95
N PHE A 365 1.95 -15.19 4.67
CA PHE A 365 2.99 -14.69 3.77
C PHE A 365 4.26 -14.34 4.53
N SER A 366 5.38 -14.41 3.84
CA SER A 366 6.70 -14.09 4.39
C SER A 366 6.83 -12.59 4.73
N VAL A 367 7.68 -12.29 5.72
CA VAL A 367 8.16 -10.93 6.00
C VAL A 367 9.04 -10.40 4.88
N HIS A 368 9.79 -11.29 4.23
CA HIS A 368 10.72 -10.97 3.14
C HIS A 368 10.38 -11.75 1.88
N ALA A 369 10.20 -11.07 0.75
CA ALA A 369 9.94 -11.72 -0.53
C ALA A 369 11.05 -12.72 -0.91
N ALA A 370 12.30 -12.43 -0.55
CA ALA A 370 13.47 -13.29 -0.81
C ALA A 370 13.58 -14.55 0.08
N LYS A 371 12.66 -14.76 1.03
CA LYS A 371 12.68 -15.89 1.96
C LYS A 371 11.30 -16.51 2.13
N PRO A 372 11.18 -17.82 2.31
CA PRO A 372 9.88 -18.45 2.53
C PRO A 372 9.31 -18.13 3.93
N ALA A 373 7.99 -18.12 4.04
CA ALA A 373 7.28 -17.82 5.30
C ALA A 373 7.59 -18.84 6.42
N ARG A 374 7.98 -20.07 6.09
CA ARG A 374 8.43 -21.06 7.10
C ARG A 374 9.68 -20.60 7.89
N GLU A 375 10.50 -19.74 7.29
CA GLU A 375 11.72 -19.18 7.93
C GLU A 375 11.43 -17.88 8.67
N THR A 376 10.63 -16.98 8.07
CA THR A 376 10.36 -15.63 8.61
C THR A 376 9.19 -15.56 9.57
N CYS A 377 8.25 -16.49 9.43
CA CYS A 377 7.05 -16.65 10.25
C CYS A 377 6.88 -18.14 10.59
N PRO A 378 7.78 -18.76 11.41
CA PRO A 378 7.65 -20.17 11.76
C PRO A 378 6.29 -20.50 12.38
N ALA A 379 5.94 -21.80 12.39
CA ALA A 379 4.74 -22.28 13.06
C ALA A 379 4.78 -21.90 14.56
N GLY A 380 3.62 -21.49 15.11
CA GLY A 380 3.51 -21.07 16.51
C GLY A 380 3.97 -19.63 16.80
N THR A 381 4.56 -18.91 15.85
CA THR A 381 4.95 -17.51 16.06
C THR A 381 3.82 -16.53 15.71
N ALA A 382 3.82 -15.40 16.38
CA ALA A 382 2.89 -14.31 16.02
C ALA A 382 3.31 -13.64 14.69
N VAL A 383 2.31 -13.32 13.89
CA VAL A 383 2.46 -12.67 12.58
C VAL A 383 1.78 -11.30 12.63
N GLU A 384 2.41 -10.29 12.08
CA GLU A 384 1.89 -8.92 12.09
C GLU A 384 1.02 -8.63 10.86
N LEU A 385 0.00 -7.79 11.07
CA LEU A 385 -0.90 -7.33 10.01
C LEU A 385 -0.14 -6.63 8.88
N SER A 386 0.87 -5.82 9.22
CA SER A 386 1.67 -5.06 8.26
C SER A 386 2.30 -5.97 7.20
N THR A 387 2.97 -7.04 7.63
CA THR A 387 3.65 -7.99 6.73
C THR A 387 2.67 -8.74 5.83
N GLN A 388 1.47 -9.01 6.30
CA GLN A 388 0.44 -9.69 5.51
C GLN A 388 -0.27 -8.74 4.54
N LEU A 389 -0.45 -7.48 4.92
CA LEU A 389 -0.92 -6.43 4.02
C LEU A 389 0.09 -6.15 2.90
N GLN A 390 1.41 -6.18 3.19
CA GLN A 390 2.46 -6.03 2.19
C GLN A 390 2.31 -7.04 1.05
N ALA A 391 2.20 -8.32 1.39
CA ALA A 391 2.03 -9.36 0.39
C ALA A 391 0.70 -9.23 -0.38
N TRP A 392 -0.38 -8.89 0.33
CA TRP A 392 -1.67 -8.63 -0.32
C TRP A 392 -1.59 -7.45 -1.29
N MET A 393 -0.95 -6.32 -0.91
CA MET A 393 -0.72 -5.18 -1.82
C MET A 393 0.07 -5.57 -3.06
N ALA A 394 1.13 -6.36 -2.91
CA ALA A 394 1.94 -6.84 -4.03
C ALA A 394 1.11 -7.71 -4.99
N LEU A 395 0.29 -8.62 -4.46
CA LEU A 395 -0.59 -9.48 -5.27
C LEU A 395 -1.72 -8.70 -5.96
N GLU A 396 -2.29 -7.67 -5.30
CA GLU A 396 -3.25 -6.76 -5.95
C GLU A 396 -2.59 -5.94 -7.06
N ALA A 397 -1.37 -5.45 -6.82
CA ALA A 397 -0.58 -4.74 -7.83
C ALA A 397 -0.32 -5.61 -9.06
N ALA A 398 0.10 -6.86 -8.85
CA ALA A 398 0.29 -7.83 -9.94
C ALA A 398 -1.00 -8.12 -10.72
N ALA A 399 -2.15 -8.12 -10.03
CA ALA A 399 -3.45 -8.32 -10.67
C ALA A 399 -3.93 -7.12 -11.52
N THR A 400 -3.23 -6.00 -11.49
CA THR A 400 -3.53 -4.81 -12.31
C THR A 400 -2.52 -4.57 -13.43
N LEU A 401 -1.48 -5.42 -13.53
CA LEU A 401 -0.49 -5.27 -14.59
C LEU A 401 -1.16 -5.43 -15.97
N PRO A 402 -0.74 -4.64 -16.97
CA PRO A 402 -1.18 -4.84 -18.33
C PRO A 402 -0.84 -6.25 -18.81
N ASP A 403 -1.71 -6.83 -19.65
CA ASP A 403 -1.38 -8.06 -20.34
C ASP A 403 -0.07 -7.89 -21.11
N SER A 404 0.79 -8.92 -21.08
CA SER A 404 2.07 -8.94 -21.80
C SER A 404 1.90 -8.96 -23.32
N ALA A 405 0.69 -8.71 -23.84
CA ALA A 405 0.32 -8.68 -25.24
C ALA A 405 0.35 -7.25 -25.78
N GLY A 406 1.43 -6.89 -26.42
CA GLY A 406 1.49 -5.68 -27.25
C GLY A 406 2.86 -5.02 -27.31
N ASN A 407 3.86 -5.75 -27.74
CA ASN A 407 5.01 -5.18 -28.48
C ASN A 407 5.01 -5.71 -29.90
#